data_02e4aca8d7fccae9064bf4dad5cc3eed
#
_entry.id   02e4aca8d7fccae9064bf4dad5cc3eed
#
_cell.length_a   1.000
_cell.length_b   1.000
_cell.length_c   1.000
_cell.angle_alpha   90.00
_cell.angle_beta   90.00
_cell.angle_gamma   90.00
#
_symmetry.space_group_name_H-M   'P 1'
#
loop_
_entity.id
_entity.type
_entity.pdbx_description
1 polymer ?
#
loop_
_entity_poly.entity_id
_entity_poly.type
_entity_poly.pdbx_seq_one_letter_code
_entity_poly.pdbx_strand_id
1 'polypeptide(L)'
;MSFFSDEETDSLKITRMILHVVGTKHFEAMPERALEEEAFFIGKIVDMAAAPVFMFKAVSTTRKEIEAIAAGDTSFVDGAQSLAASFNRQHVVGSADGVLLMFELAVKDPDVKIYSLIKYDYKLALEQNDGAPGKKLRRIVNALVDEKRAIQKTALVRVVGGVADQNISATDRTKQGVDLTDYFADFLAVSRAVSDTELSEITRKVLKAALQSCIAHLPGQDMAKALKKAQANLGTRRRIDEEAIVEAVMLAAGHPEDEKVANRLERETRSRVRKSKLHELSFKPDRRILRQPYMRKIVTTEGVTILFPDRAENPNVTVVDLKGDKKQIIVDTDRVTEDSVVTPKTGLPS
;
A
#
# COMPACT_ATOMS: atom_id res chain seq x y z
N MET A 1 -7.98 1.43 -1.56
CA MET A 1 -8.75 1.77 -2.77
C MET A 1 -7.81 1.63 -3.93
N SER A 2 -8.21 0.92 -4.97
CA SER A 2 -7.52 0.97 -6.26
C SER A 2 -7.46 2.42 -6.75
N PHE A 3 -6.48 2.77 -7.56
CA PHE A 3 -6.39 4.10 -8.18
C PHE A 3 -7.58 4.34 -9.12
N PHE A 4 -7.94 3.34 -9.89
CA PHE A 4 -9.10 3.35 -10.78
C PHE A 4 -10.30 2.68 -10.12
N SER A 5 -11.51 3.19 -10.40
CA SER A 5 -12.76 2.46 -10.21
C SER A 5 -12.98 1.47 -11.36
N ASP A 6 -13.90 0.53 -11.21
CA ASP A 6 -14.26 -0.40 -12.29
C ASP A 6 -14.81 0.38 -13.52
N GLU A 7 -15.67 1.38 -13.28
CA GLU A 7 -16.24 2.23 -14.33
C GLU A 7 -15.19 3.06 -15.08
N GLU A 8 -14.18 3.55 -14.37
CA GLU A 8 -13.05 4.25 -14.99
C GLU A 8 -12.19 3.32 -15.82
N THR A 9 -11.90 2.12 -15.31
CA THR A 9 -11.12 1.11 -16.03
C THR A 9 -11.79 0.74 -17.36
N ASP A 10 -13.11 0.56 -17.37
CA ASP A 10 -13.88 0.21 -18.56
C ASP A 10 -13.97 1.34 -19.59
N SER A 11 -13.85 2.61 -19.15
CA SER A 11 -13.96 3.79 -20.01
C SER A 11 -12.64 4.44 -20.37
N LEU A 12 -11.52 3.92 -19.87
CA LEU A 12 -10.20 4.52 -20.00
C LEU A 12 -9.75 4.60 -21.46
N LYS A 13 -9.30 5.79 -21.88
CA LYS A 13 -8.76 6.07 -23.22
C LYS A 13 -7.51 6.91 -23.12
N ILE A 14 -6.51 6.61 -23.94
CA ILE A 14 -5.32 7.45 -24.07
C ILE A 14 -5.60 8.52 -25.12
N THR A 15 -5.58 9.78 -24.70
CA THR A 15 -5.80 10.93 -25.58
C THR A 15 -4.52 11.46 -26.18
N ARG A 16 -3.42 11.39 -25.44
CA ARG A 16 -2.09 11.88 -25.87
C ARG A 16 -0.97 11.01 -25.33
N MET A 17 0.10 10.89 -26.11
CA MET A 17 1.29 10.13 -25.74
C MET A 17 2.56 10.83 -26.23
N ILE A 18 3.56 10.88 -25.36
CA ILE A 18 4.90 11.33 -25.70
C ILE A 18 5.93 10.47 -24.95
N LEU A 19 7.11 10.32 -25.53
CA LEU A 19 8.22 9.67 -24.87
C LEU A 19 9.50 10.51 -25.05
N HIS A 20 10.33 10.53 -24.05
CA HIS A 20 11.64 11.20 -24.09
C HIS A 20 12.73 10.22 -23.69
N VAL A 21 13.89 10.30 -24.35
CA VAL A 21 15.06 9.49 -23.96
C VAL A 21 15.63 10.08 -22.69
N VAL A 22 15.84 9.23 -21.69
CA VAL A 22 16.41 9.60 -20.38
C VAL A 22 17.53 8.65 -20.00
N GLY A 23 18.60 9.17 -19.43
CA GLY A 23 19.74 8.37 -19.05
C GLY A 23 20.92 9.21 -18.56
N THR A 24 21.98 8.52 -18.10
CA THR A 24 23.18 9.19 -17.55
C THR A 24 24.00 9.92 -18.60
N LYS A 25 23.94 9.47 -19.85
CA LYS A 25 24.77 10.00 -20.93
C LYS A 25 24.01 10.83 -21.95
N HIS A 26 22.69 10.73 -21.96
CA HIS A 26 21.89 11.28 -23.03
C HIS A 26 20.48 11.62 -22.56
N PHE A 27 20.06 12.86 -22.82
CA PHE A 27 18.68 13.30 -22.74
C PHE A 27 18.27 13.80 -24.12
N GLU A 28 17.15 13.32 -24.65
CA GLU A 28 16.62 13.76 -25.90
C GLU A 28 15.12 14.05 -25.77
N ALA A 29 14.75 15.29 -26.03
CA ALA A 29 13.37 15.72 -26.12
C ALA A 29 12.78 15.26 -27.46
N MET A 30 11.68 14.55 -27.39
CA MET A 30 10.99 13.99 -28.56
C MET A 30 9.66 14.69 -28.79
N PRO A 31 9.12 14.69 -30.01
CA PRO A 31 7.77 15.18 -30.28
C PRO A 31 6.70 14.18 -29.80
N GLU A 32 5.47 14.67 -29.72
CA GLU A 32 4.29 13.83 -29.51
C GLU A 32 4.14 12.76 -30.60
N ARG A 33 3.66 11.59 -30.24
CA ARG A 33 3.54 10.45 -31.14
C ARG A 33 2.08 10.03 -31.32
N ALA A 34 1.75 9.55 -32.51
CA ALA A 34 0.51 8.80 -32.70
C ALA A 34 0.55 7.51 -31.89
N LEU A 35 -0.58 7.14 -31.32
CA LEU A 35 -0.74 5.94 -30.51
C LEU A 35 -1.27 4.80 -31.41
N GLU A 36 -0.43 3.80 -31.68
CA GLU A 36 -0.81 2.64 -32.49
C GLU A 36 -1.27 1.45 -31.63
N GLU A 37 -0.76 1.34 -30.38
CA GLU A 37 -0.99 0.20 -29.48
C GLU A 37 -1.70 0.62 -28.18
N GLU A 38 -2.86 1.29 -28.31
CA GLU A 38 -3.60 1.85 -27.17
C GLU A 38 -3.93 0.79 -26.11
N ALA A 39 -4.51 -0.34 -26.53
CA ALA A 39 -4.93 -1.40 -25.62
C ALA A 39 -3.75 -1.98 -24.82
N PHE A 40 -2.58 -2.10 -25.43
CA PHE A 40 -1.36 -2.54 -24.76
C PHE A 40 -0.97 -1.59 -23.63
N PHE A 41 -0.92 -0.29 -23.91
CA PHE A 41 -0.53 0.69 -22.90
C PHE A 41 -1.58 0.86 -21.79
N ILE A 42 -2.88 0.83 -22.12
CA ILE A 42 -3.95 0.81 -21.12
C ILE A 42 -3.79 -0.37 -20.18
N GLY A 43 -3.60 -1.59 -20.72
CA GLY A 43 -3.39 -2.79 -19.92
C GLY A 43 -2.19 -2.63 -18.97
N LYS A 44 -1.06 -2.07 -19.44
CA LYS A 44 0.11 -1.80 -18.60
C LYS A 44 -0.16 -0.76 -17.53
N ILE A 45 -0.86 0.33 -17.85
CA ILE A 45 -1.19 1.40 -16.90
C ILE A 45 -2.10 0.85 -15.79
N VAL A 46 -3.11 0.07 -16.13
CA VAL A 46 -4.03 -0.54 -15.17
C VAL A 46 -3.31 -1.58 -14.30
N ASP A 47 -2.50 -2.45 -14.91
CA ASP A 47 -1.71 -3.48 -14.20
C ASP A 47 -0.73 -2.90 -13.16
N MET A 48 -0.26 -1.66 -13.38
CA MET A 48 0.71 -0.99 -12.51
C MET A 48 0.06 0.00 -11.55
N ALA A 49 -1.24 0.23 -11.67
CA ALA A 49 -1.97 1.11 -10.77
C ALA A 49 -1.96 0.54 -9.36
N ALA A 50 -1.29 1.22 -8.44
CA ALA A 50 -1.25 0.90 -7.03
C ALA A 50 -2.18 1.82 -6.24
N ALA A 51 -2.46 1.47 -4.98
CA ALA A 51 -3.18 2.36 -4.08
C ALA A 51 -2.47 3.72 -3.98
N PRO A 52 -3.20 4.87 -3.96
CA PRO A 52 -2.63 6.21 -3.88
C PRO A 52 -2.15 6.53 -2.46
N VAL A 53 -0.97 6.00 -2.11
CA VAL A 53 -0.37 6.10 -0.78
C VAL A 53 0.70 7.19 -0.65
N PHE A 54 0.99 7.90 -1.74
CA PHE A 54 1.89 9.04 -1.72
C PHE A 54 1.11 10.35 -1.81
N MET A 55 1.62 11.37 -1.14
CA MET A 55 1.03 12.70 -1.10
C MET A 55 2.03 13.73 -1.61
N PHE A 56 1.60 14.62 -2.51
CA PHE A 56 2.41 15.71 -2.97
C PHE A 56 2.82 16.65 -1.83
N LYS A 57 4.10 17.01 -1.81
CA LYS A 57 4.58 18.12 -0.98
C LYS A 57 4.11 19.45 -1.61
N ALA A 58 3.89 20.47 -0.80
CA ALA A 58 3.46 21.78 -1.27
C ALA A 58 4.40 22.41 -2.33
N VAL A 59 5.67 22.02 -2.32
CA VAL A 59 6.70 22.50 -3.25
C VAL A 59 6.81 21.69 -4.54
N SER A 60 5.93 20.72 -4.79
CA SER A 60 6.02 19.83 -5.96
C SER A 60 5.91 20.62 -7.26
N THR A 61 6.99 20.63 -8.01
CA THR A 61 7.05 21.20 -9.37
C THR A 61 6.37 20.26 -10.37
N THR A 62 6.47 18.94 -10.16
CA THR A 62 5.77 17.94 -10.98
C THR A 62 4.25 18.12 -10.92
N ARG A 63 3.68 18.35 -9.72
CA ARG A 63 2.27 18.64 -9.56
C ARG A 63 1.87 19.90 -10.35
N LYS A 64 2.59 20.99 -10.16
CA LYS A 64 2.31 22.28 -10.82
C LYS A 64 2.35 22.18 -12.34
N GLU A 65 3.34 21.45 -12.88
CA GLU A 65 3.47 21.24 -14.31
C GLU A 65 2.29 20.44 -14.88
N ILE A 66 1.87 19.37 -14.19
CA ILE A 66 0.69 18.58 -14.59
C ILE A 66 -0.59 19.42 -14.51
N GLU A 67 -0.76 20.23 -13.48
CA GLU A 67 -1.91 21.17 -13.36
C GLU A 67 -1.90 22.19 -14.49
N ALA A 68 -0.75 22.76 -14.85
CA ALA A 68 -0.61 23.71 -15.97
C ALA A 68 -0.96 23.07 -17.32
N ILE A 69 -0.53 21.82 -17.56
CA ILE A 69 -0.93 21.05 -18.75
C ILE A 69 -2.44 20.84 -18.76
N ALA A 70 -3.02 20.41 -17.64
CA ALA A 70 -4.44 20.11 -17.53
C ALA A 70 -5.33 21.35 -17.75
N ALA A 71 -4.88 22.51 -17.27
CA ALA A 71 -5.54 23.81 -17.45
C ALA A 71 -5.33 24.39 -18.87
N GLY A 72 -4.34 23.89 -19.63
CA GLY A 72 -4.00 24.43 -20.95
C GLY A 72 -3.04 25.63 -20.90
N ASP A 73 -2.49 25.96 -19.74
CA ASP A 73 -1.52 27.05 -19.56
C ASP A 73 -0.15 26.68 -20.18
N THR A 74 0.14 25.38 -20.22
CA THR A 74 1.32 24.81 -20.87
C THR A 74 0.87 23.75 -21.86
N SER A 75 1.50 23.69 -23.05
CA SER A 75 1.21 22.62 -24.00
C SER A 75 1.62 21.26 -23.41
N PHE A 76 0.92 20.17 -23.78
CA PHE A 76 1.31 18.83 -23.36
C PHE A 76 2.75 18.48 -23.73
N VAL A 77 3.21 18.91 -24.91
CA VAL A 77 4.59 18.64 -25.40
C VAL A 77 5.60 19.39 -24.52
N ASP A 78 5.41 20.69 -24.31
CA ASP A 78 6.36 21.50 -23.53
C ASP A 78 6.41 21.04 -22.06
N GLY A 79 5.24 20.78 -21.46
CA GLY A 79 5.14 20.29 -20.09
C GLY A 79 5.76 18.89 -19.92
N ALA A 80 5.50 17.97 -20.86
CA ALA A 80 6.12 16.64 -20.82
C ALA A 80 7.65 16.70 -21.01
N GLN A 81 8.15 17.61 -21.87
CA GLN A 81 9.60 17.85 -22.02
C GLN A 81 10.21 18.43 -20.74
N SER A 82 9.53 19.38 -20.11
CA SER A 82 9.93 19.97 -18.82
C SER A 82 10.02 18.89 -17.73
N LEU A 83 9.00 18.05 -17.62
CA LEU A 83 8.99 16.93 -16.66
C LEU A 83 10.11 15.92 -16.93
N ALA A 84 10.31 15.54 -18.18
CA ALA A 84 11.35 14.58 -18.55
C ALA A 84 12.76 15.15 -18.31
N ALA A 85 13.01 16.41 -18.62
CA ALA A 85 14.25 17.10 -18.31
C ALA A 85 14.49 17.18 -16.79
N SER A 86 13.44 17.45 -16.01
CA SER A 86 13.51 17.45 -14.54
C SER A 86 13.84 16.07 -14.00
N PHE A 87 13.17 15.02 -14.49
CA PHE A 87 13.45 13.63 -14.14
C PHE A 87 14.91 13.27 -14.47
N ASN A 88 15.37 13.63 -15.67
CA ASN A 88 16.73 13.32 -16.12
C ASN A 88 17.81 14.01 -15.29
N ARG A 89 17.58 15.24 -14.82
CA ARG A 89 18.53 15.93 -13.91
C ARG A 89 18.70 15.22 -12.56
N GLN A 90 17.69 14.51 -12.11
CA GLN A 90 17.74 13.74 -10.85
C GLN A 90 18.20 12.30 -11.06
N HIS A 91 18.44 11.90 -12.31
CA HIS A 91 18.89 10.56 -12.64
C HIS A 91 20.26 10.27 -12.01
N VAL A 92 20.34 9.18 -11.25
CA VAL A 92 21.56 8.82 -10.51
C VAL A 92 22.44 7.86 -11.30
N VAL A 93 23.75 7.92 -11.02
CA VAL A 93 24.74 6.98 -11.59
C VAL A 93 24.33 5.54 -11.22
N GLY A 94 24.28 4.66 -12.22
CA GLY A 94 23.86 3.27 -12.05
C GLY A 94 22.37 2.99 -12.36
N SER A 95 21.56 4.01 -12.63
CA SER A 95 20.23 3.82 -13.19
C SER A 95 20.33 3.55 -14.71
N ALA A 96 19.56 2.58 -15.21
CA ALA A 96 19.59 2.21 -16.61
C ALA A 96 19.05 3.32 -17.52
N ASP A 97 19.68 3.48 -18.69
CA ASP A 97 19.15 4.32 -19.76
C ASP A 97 17.81 3.76 -20.28
N GLY A 98 16.97 4.62 -20.79
CA GLY A 98 15.66 4.21 -21.30
C GLY A 98 14.81 5.39 -21.72
N VAL A 99 13.50 5.27 -21.57
CA VAL A 99 12.57 6.35 -21.89
C VAL A 99 11.69 6.69 -20.70
N LEU A 100 11.28 7.95 -20.61
CA LEU A 100 10.15 8.41 -19.82
C LEU A 100 8.97 8.61 -20.76
N LEU A 101 7.94 7.76 -20.61
CA LEU A 101 6.67 7.89 -21.31
C LEU A 101 5.73 8.73 -20.45
N MET A 102 5.02 9.63 -21.10
CA MET A 102 3.91 10.35 -20.50
C MET A 102 2.65 10.15 -21.34
N PHE A 103 1.55 9.85 -20.66
CA PHE A 103 0.23 9.69 -21.26
C PHE A 103 -0.75 10.66 -20.58
N GLU A 104 -1.62 11.25 -21.38
CA GLU A 104 -2.86 11.86 -20.90
C GLU A 104 -3.98 10.89 -21.19
N LEU A 105 -4.79 10.57 -20.18
CA LEU A 105 -5.91 9.65 -20.28
C LEU A 105 -7.20 10.37 -19.92
N ALA A 106 -8.26 10.04 -20.67
CA ALA A 106 -9.62 10.42 -20.38
C ALA A 106 -10.40 9.24 -19.81
N VAL A 107 -11.36 9.54 -18.95
CA VAL A 107 -12.37 8.62 -18.44
C VAL A 107 -13.76 9.14 -18.85
N LYS A 108 -14.83 8.45 -18.44
CA LYS A 108 -16.20 8.87 -18.78
C LYS A 108 -16.56 10.28 -18.29
N ASP A 109 -16.02 10.70 -17.15
CA ASP A 109 -16.20 12.06 -16.63
C ASP A 109 -15.25 13.03 -17.35
N PRO A 110 -15.77 14.01 -18.11
CA PRO A 110 -14.96 14.94 -18.89
C PRO A 110 -14.13 15.91 -18.03
N ASP A 111 -14.51 16.12 -16.77
CA ASP A 111 -13.76 16.98 -15.83
C ASP A 111 -12.54 16.27 -15.23
N VAL A 112 -12.43 14.95 -15.45
CA VAL A 112 -11.35 14.13 -14.95
C VAL A 112 -10.34 13.81 -16.05
N LYS A 113 -9.09 14.20 -15.83
CA LYS A 113 -7.93 13.76 -16.62
C LYS A 113 -6.99 12.96 -15.74
N ILE A 114 -6.34 11.95 -16.31
CA ILE A 114 -5.34 11.18 -15.61
C ILE A 114 -4.03 11.25 -16.39
N TYR A 115 -2.96 11.58 -15.68
CA TYR A 115 -1.61 11.61 -16.24
C TYR A 115 -0.82 10.42 -15.74
N SER A 116 -0.25 9.66 -16.67
CA SER A 116 0.61 8.51 -16.38
C SER A 116 2.05 8.82 -16.78
N LEU A 117 2.98 8.63 -15.85
CA LEU A 117 4.42 8.74 -16.07
C LEU A 117 5.04 7.35 -15.90
N ILE A 118 5.74 6.84 -16.92
CA ILE A 118 6.33 5.50 -16.91
C ILE A 118 7.80 5.58 -17.33
N LYS A 119 8.73 5.23 -16.41
CA LYS A 119 10.12 4.99 -16.76
C LYS A 119 10.26 3.56 -17.27
N TYR A 120 10.65 3.44 -18.53
CA TYR A 120 10.84 2.17 -19.21
C TYR A 120 12.31 1.99 -19.61
N ASP A 121 12.91 0.88 -19.21
CA ASP A 121 14.30 0.57 -19.57
C ASP A 121 14.38 -0.03 -20.96
N TYR A 122 15.38 0.39 -21.72
CA TYR A 122 15.69 -0.25 -22.98
C TYR A 122 16.18 -1.68 -22.77
N LYS A 123 15.72 -2.57 -23.64
CA LYS A 123 16.18 -3.95 -23.72
C LYS A 123 16.77 -4.24 -25.09
N LEU A 124 17.60 -5.25 -25.11
CA LEU A 124 18.11 -5.82 -26.34
C LEU A 124 17.15 -6.89 -26.82
N ALA A 125 16.63 -6.76 -28.02
CA ALA A 125 15.80 -7.78 -28.66
C ALA A 125 16.52 -8.34 -29.90
N LEU A 126 16.22 -9.58 -30.24
CA LEU A 126 16.64 -10.20 -31.49
C LEU A 126 15.37 -10.47 -32.35
N GLU A 127 15.33 -9.85 -33.50
CA GLU A 127 14.26 -10.04 -34.48
C GLU A 127 14.70 -11.08 -35.48
N GLN A 128 13.84 -12.06 -35.79
CA GLN A 128 14.05 -12.99 -36.87
C GLN A 128 13.53 -12.36 -38.16
N ASN A 129 14.42 -12.08 -39.09
CA ASN A 129 14.04 -11.55 -40.39
C ASN A 129 13.66 -12.70 -41.33
N ASP A 130 12.37 -12.86 -41.62
CA ASP A 130 11.84 -13.95 -42.45
C ASP A 130 11.98 -13.70 -43.96
N GLY A 131 12.51 -12.56 -44.38
CA GLY A 131 12.52 -12.11 -45.81
C GLY A 131 13.76 -12.47 -46.62
N ALA A 132 14.75 -13.24 -46.11
CA ALA A 132 15.95 -13.58 -46.86
C ALA A 132 16.36 -15.05 -46.77
N PRO A 133 16.85 -15.68 -47.83
CA PRO A 133 17.47 -17.00 -47.74
C PRO A 133 18.75 -16.92 -46.91
N GLY A 134 18.73 -17.64 -45.75
CA GLY A 134 19.79 -17.57 -44.76
C GLY A 134 19.42 -16.67 -43.58
N LYS A 135 18.32 -16.98 -42.90
CA LYS A 135 17.73 -16.29 -41.76
C LYS A 135 18.78 -15.65 -40.85
N LYS A 136 18.98 -14.33 -40.95
CA LYS A 136 19.86 -13.57 -40.07
C LYS A 136 19.05 -12.99 -38.94
N LEU A 137 19.49 -13.21 -37.71
CA LEU A 137 18.98 -12.50 -36.56
C LEU A 137 19.41 -11.04 -36.64
N ARG A 138 18.44 -10.12 -36.59
CA ARG A 138 18.69 -8.69 -36.48
C ARG A 138 18.67 -8.31 -35.00
N ARG A 139 19.73 -7.65 -34.57
CA ARG A 139 19.79 -7.10 -33.21
C ARG A 139 19.08 -5.74 -33.17
N ILE A 140 18.03 -5.66 -32.36
CA ILE A 140 17.33 -4.40 -32.04
C ILE A 140 17.93 -3.90 -30.73
N VAL A 141 18.57 -2.74 -30.82
CA VAL A 141 19.08 -2.01 -29.64
C VAL A 141 18.00 -1.00 -29.26
N ASN A 142 17.78 -0.80 -27.96
CA ASN A 142 16.76 0.12 -27.44
C ASN A 142 15.31 -0.32 -27.73
N ALA A 143 15.02 -1.63 -27.71
CA ALA A 143 13.67 -2.14 -27.85
C ALA A 143 12.85 -1.90 -26.57
N LEU A 144 11.59 -1.50 -26.75
CA LEU A 144 10.56 -1.54 -25.71
C LEU A 144 9.92 -2.92 -25.75
N VAL A 145 10.31 -3.82 -24.87
CA VAL A 145 9.83 -5.22 -24.87
C VAL A 145 8.68 -5.39 -23.90
N ASP A 146 7.74 -6.29 -24.21
CA ASP A 146 6.60 -6.62 -23.35
C ASP A 146 7.04 -7.44 -22.12
N GLU A 147 7.88 -6.87 -21.30
CA GLU A 147 8.31 -7.45 -20.03
C GLU A 147 7.93 -6.55 -18.87
N LYS A 148 7.24 -7.07 -17.87
CA LYS A 148 7.01 -6.34 -16.60
C LYS A 148 8.31 -5.79 -15.99
N ARG A 149 9.43 -6.48 -16.27
CA ARG A 149 10.76 -6.08 -15.77
C ARG A 149 11.36 -4.84 -16.45
N ALA A 150 10.91 -4.46 -17.60
CA ALA A 150 11.37 -3.28 -18.29
C ALA A 150 10.78 -1.98 -17.70
N ILE A 151 9.59 -2.06 -17.09
CA ILE A 151 8.96 -0.94 -16.41
C ILE A 151 9.57 -0.82 -15.02
N GLN A 152 10.25 0.30 -14.78
CA GLN A 152 10.99 0.52 -13.55
C GLN A 152 10.24 1.38 -12.55
N LYS A 153 9.59 2.45 -13.03
CA LYS A 153 8.89 3.42 -12.20
C LYS A 153 7.62 3.86 -12.87
N THR A 154 6.57 4.04 -12.08
CA THR A 154 5.29 4.56 -12.55
C THR A 154 4.75 5.59 -11.60
N ALA A 155 4.03 6.57 -12.11
CA ALA A 155 3.21 7.47 -11.33
C ALA A 155 1.91 7.75 -12.08
N LEU A 156 0.80 7.77 -11.35
CA LEU A 156 -0.52 8.15 -11.85
C LEU A 156 -1.04 9.32 -11.03
N VAL A 157 -1.38 10.39 -11.72
CA VAL A 157 -1.88 11.64 -11.14
C VAL A 157 -3.26 11.91 -11.71
N ARG A 158 -4.25 12.00 -10.85
CA ARG A 158 -5.62 12.39 -11.21
C ARG A 158 -5.74 13.89 -11.09
N VAL A 159 -6.37 14.53 -12.08
CA VAL A 159 -6.67 15.95 -12.11
C VAL A 159 -8.18 16.11 -12.32
N VAL A 160 -8.83 16.85 -11.46
CA VAL A 160 -10.27 17.13 -11.52
C VAL A 160 -10.46 18.64 -11.62
N GLY A 161 -11.11 19.11 -12.69
CA GLY A 161 -11.32 20.54 -12.89
C GLY A 161 -10.02 21.36 -12.94
N GLY A 162 -8.93 20.78 -13.45
CA GLY A 162 -7.61 21.44 -13.55
C GLY A 162 -6.75 21.34 -12.28
N VAL A 163 -7.25 20.75 -11.18
CA VAL A 163 -6.52 20.61 -9.92
C VAL A 163 -6.14 19.16 -9.68
N ALA A 164 -4.85 18.89 -9.45
CA ALA A 164 -4.36 17.55 -9.17
C ALA A 164 -4.74 17.11 -7.76
N ASP A 165 -5.20 15.86 -7.65
CA ASP A 165 -5.43 15.21 -6.36
C ASP A 165 -4.17 15.29 -5.48
N GLN A 166 -4.39 15.45 -4.17
CA GLN A 166 -3.29 15.47 -3.22
C GLN A 166 -2.56 14.12 -3.17
N ASN A 167 -3.29 13.02 -3.33
CA ASN A 167 -2.75 11.68 -3.28
C ASN A 167 -2.54 11.11 -4.69
N ILE A 168 -1.39 10.47 -4.88
CA ILE A 168 -1.01 9.83 -6.15
C ILE A 168 -0.67 8.37 -5.96
N SER A 169 -0.88 7.58 -7.01
CA SER A 169 -0.32 6.25 -7.14
C SER A 169 1.10 6.36 -7.69
N ALA A 170 2.05 5.73 -7.04
CA ALA A 170 3.41 5.59 -7.57
C ALA A 170 4.01 4.25 -7.18
N THR A 171 4.78 3.66 -8.10
CA THR A 171 5.51 2.42 -7.85
C THR A 171 6.95 2.53 -8.31
N ASP A 172 7.84 1.84 -7.61
CA ASP A 172 9.25 1.76 -7.95
C ASP A 172 9.73 0.33 -7.80
N ARG A 173 9.97 -0.32 -8.92
CA ARG A 173 10.36 -1.72 -8.95
C ARG A 173 11.73 -2.00 -8.35
N THR A 174 12.62 -1.00 -8.33
CA THR A 174 13.96 -1.13 -7.71
C THR A 174 13.88 -1.19 -6.19
N LYS A 175 12.72 -0.85 -5.62
CA LYS A 175 12.43 -0.96 -4.19
C LYS A 175 11.44 -2.11 -3.93
N GLN A 176 11.47 -2.65 -2.74
CA GLN A 176 10.50 -3.64 -2.31
C GLN A 176 9.31 -2.96 -1.61
N GLY A 177 8.09 -3.34 -2.00
CA GLY A 177 6.86 -2.81 -1.44
C GLY A 177 6.49 -1.42 -1.96
N VAL A 178 5.97 -0.57 -1.08
CA VAL A 178 5.49 0.78 -1.43
C VAL A 178 6.55 1.88 -1.35
N ASP A 179 7.83 1.53 -1.25
CA ASP A 179 8.88 2.55 -1.17
C ASP A 179 9.28 3.01 -2.58
N LEU A 180 9.69 4.27 -2.70
CA LEU A 180 10.30 4.83 -3.90
C LEU A 180 11.79 5.06 -3.67
N THR A 181 12.57 5.09 -4.75
CA THR A 181 13.95 5.61 -4.67
C THR A 181 13.92 7.11 -4.40
N ASP A 182 14.92 7.61 -3.69
CA ASP A 182 14.97 9.02 -3.27
C ASP A 182 14.83 9.95 -4.49
N TYR A 183 15.56 9.69 -5.58
CA TYR A 183 15.49 10.54 -6.76
C TYR A 183 14.11 10.53 -7.45
N PHE A 184 13.36 9.43 -7.37
CA PHE A 184 12.01 9.37 -7.93
C PHE A 184 10.99 10.04 -6.99
N ALA A 185 11.13 9.86 -5.68
CA ALA A 185 10.34 10.57 -4.69
C ALA A 185 10.60 12.10 -4.74
N ASP A 186 11.84 12.51 -4.98
CA ASP A 186 12.23 13.91 -5.12
C ASP A 186 11.75 14.51 -6.45
N PHE A 187 11.82 13.76 -7.56
CA PHE A 187 11.22 14.17 -8.83
C PHE A 187 9.73 14.44 -8.70
N LEU A 188 8.98 13.52 -8.11
CA LEU A 188 7.54 13.70 -7.86
C LEU A 188 7.30 14.74 -6.75
N ALA A 189 8.28 14.98 -5.90
CA ALA A 189 8.19 15.73 -4.65
C ALA A 189 7.03 15.24 -3.79
N VAL A 190 7.09 13.95 -3.43
CA VAL A 190 6.08 13.27 -2.62
C VAL A 190 6.63 12.77 -1.30
N SER A 191 5.72 12.51 -0.37
CA SER A 191 5.95 11.75 0.86
C SER A 191 4.87 10.70 1.02
N ARG A 192 5.13 9.64 1.79
CA ARG A 192 4.09 8.66 2.10
C ARG A 192 3.00 9.31 2.93
N ALA A 193 1.74 9.11 2.53
CA ALA A 193 0.56 9.60 3.24
C ALA A 193 0.35 8.87 4.58
N VAL A 194 0.79 7.60 4.67
CA VAL A 194 0.64 6.75 5.87
C VAL A 194 1.96 6.05 6.16
N SER A 195 2.49 6.21 7.36
CA SER A 195 3.75 5.62 7.80
C SER A 195 3.63 4.11 8.08
N ASP A 196 4.76 3.38 8.09
CA ASP A 196 4.80 1.98 8.51
C ASP A 196 4.30 1.77 9.95
N THR A 197 4.51 2.75 10.82
CA THR A 197 4.00 2.78 12.19
C THR A 197 2.48 2.82 12.21
N GLU A 198 1.87 3.77 11.49
CA GLU A 198 0.41 3.89 11.37
C GLU A 198 -0.21 2.66 10.70
N LEU A 199 0.41 2.11 9.65
CA LEU A 199 -0.03 0.87 9.01
C LEU A 199 0.03 -0.32 9.99
N SER A 200 1.05 -0.37 10.84
CA SER A 200 1.16 -1.39 11.89
C SER A 200 0.08 -1.23 12.97
N GLU A 201 -0.29 0.00 13.33
CA GLU A 201 -1.41 0.27 14.24
C GLU A 201 -2.76 -0.14 13.63
N ILE A 202 -3.00 0.20 12.36
CA ILE A 202 -4.20 -0.23 11.63
C ILE A 202 -4.26 -1.75 11.58
N THR A 203 -3.14 -2.42 11.29
CA THR A 203 -3.05 -3.89 11.27
C THR A 203 -3.42 -4.49 12.61
N ARG A 204 -2.95 -3.94 13.74
CA ARG A 204 -3.37 -4.40 15.08
C ARG A 204 -4.89 -4.31 15.27
N LYS A 205 -5.52 -3.22 14.83
CA LYS A 205 -6.98 -3.08 14.89
C LYS A 205 -7.69 -4.13 14.04
N VAL A 206 -7.17 -4.41 12.84
CA VAL A 206 -7.70 -5.46 11.94
C VAL A 206 -7.58 -6.84 12.58
N LEU A 207 -6.41 -7.20 13.11
CA LEU A 207 -6.21 -8.49 13.82
C LEU A 207 -7.20 -8.65 14.96
N LYS A 208 -7.32 -7.62 15.81
CA LYS A 208 -8.29 -7.64 16.94
C LYS A 208 -9.70 -7.87 16.45
N ALA A 209 -10.14 -7.12 15.45
CA ALA A 209 -11.50 -7.20 14.93
C ALA A 209 -11.77 -8.55 14.23
N ALA A 210 -10.80 -9.10 13.49
CA ALA A 210 -10.92 -10.40 12.82
C ALA A 210 -11.04 -11.55 13.85
N LEU A 211 -10.14 -11.60 14.83
CA LEU A 211 -10.15 -12.64 15.86
C LEU A 211 -11.38 -12.53 16.77
N GLN A 212 -11.83 -11.31 17.09
CA GLN A 212 -13.04 -11.09 17.90
C GLN A 212 -14.30 -11.64 17.20
N SER A 213 -14.41 -11.51 15.88
CA SER A 213 -15.57 -12.05 15.14
C SER A 213 -15.61 -13.58 15.10
N CYS A 214 -14.51 -14.23 15.42
CA CYS A 214 -14.35 -15.68 15.37
C CYS A 214 -13.92 -16.28 16.72
N ILE A 215 -14.18 -15.58 17.83
CA ILE A 215 -13.74 -15.99 19.17
C ILE A 215 -14.18 -17.40 19.55
N ALA A 216 -15.37 -17.82 19.13
CA ALA A 216 -15.90 -19.18 19.39
C ALA A 216 -15.06 -20.29 18.74
N HIS A 217 -14.25 -19.96 17.73
CA HIS A 217 -13.42 -20.91 17.00
C HIS A 217 -11.92 -20.79 17.39
N LEU A 218 -11.58 -19.90 18.32
CA LEU A 218 -10.21 -19.80 18.81
C LEU A 218 -9.88 -20.92 19.81
N PRO A 219 -8.67 -21.44 19.80
CA PRO A 219 -8.21 -22.42 20.79
C PRO A 219 -8.41 -21.90 22.22
N GLY A 220 -9.23 -22.62 23.01
CA GLY A 220 -9.58 -22.22 24.38
C GLY A 220 -10.37 -20.92 24.48
N GLN A 221 -10.89 -20.40 23.37
CA GLN A 221 -11.57 -19.08 23.28
C GLN A 221 -10.74 -17.93 23.86
N ASP A 222 -9.40 -18.10 23.91
CA ASP A 222 -8.47 -17.14 24.48
C ASP A 222 -8.04 -16.10 23.44
N MET A 223 -8.77 -14.97 23.45
CA MET A 223 -8.52 -13.84 22.56
C MET A 223 -7.14 -13.22 22.76
N ALA A 224 -6.66 -13.15 24.01
CA ALA A 224 -5.39 -12.52 24.32
C ALA A 224 -4.21 -13.33 23.77
N LYS A 225 -4.27 -14.66 23.95
CA LYS A 225 -3.28 -15.59 23.42
C LYS A 225 -3.28 -15.60 21.88
N ALA A 226 -4.46 -15.60 21.26
CA ALA A 226 -4.59 -15.54 19.80
C ALA A 226 -3.99 -14.23 19.23
N LEU A 227 -4.32 -13.08 19.81
CA LEU A 227 -3.75 -11.79 19.40
C LEU A 227 -2.24 -11.75 19.52
N LYS A 228 -1.70 -12.23 20.64
CA LYS A 228 -0.26 -12.31 20.87
C LYS A 228 0.43 -13.18 19.81
N LYS A 229 -0.16 -14.32 19.45
CA LYS A 229 0.36 -15.25 18.44
C LYS A 229 0.37 -14.60 17.05
N ALA A 230 -0.75 -13.92 16.66
CA ALA A 230 -0.83 -13.21 15.39
C ALA A 230 0.18 -12.06 15.30
N GLN A 231 0.29 -11.24 16.33
CA GLN A 231 1.26 -10.13 16.38
C GLN A 231 2.72 -10.62 16.33
N ALA A 232 3.04 -11.70 17.05
CA ALA A 232 4.38 -12.29 17.03
C ALA A 232 4.74 -12.78 15.62
N ASN A 233 3.82 -13.45 14.92
CA ASN A 233 4.00 -13.87 13.54
C ASN A 233 4.33 -12.69 12.62
N LEU A 234 3.50 -11.63 12.64
CA LEU A 234 3.73 -10.45 11.81
C LEU A 234 5.03 -9.72 12.17
N GLY A 235 5.38 -9.66 13.45
CA GLY A 235 6.61 -9.02 13.94
C GLY A 235 7.92 -9.69 13.47
N THR A 236 7.89 -10.95 13.07
CA THR A 236 9.05 -11.68 12.53
C THR A 236 9.22 -11.52 11.03
N ARG A 237 8.19 -11.05 10.32
CA ARG A 237 8.20 -10.92 8.87
C ARG A 237 9.05 -9.73 8.42
N ARG A 238 9.56 -9.81 7.21
CA ARG A 238 10.23 -8.66 6.57
C ARG A 238 9.23 -7.60 6.12
N ARG A 239 8.04 -8.05 5.69
CA ARG A 239 6.94 -7.21 5.21
C ARG A 239 5.60 -7.79 5.63
N ILE A 240 4.61 -6.90 5.71
CA ILE A 240 3.20 -7.23 5.96
C ILE A 240 2.43 -6.84 4.71
N ASP A 241 1.69 -7.78 4.16
CA ASP A 241 0.70 -7.64 3.09
C ASP A 241 -0.61 -8.34 3.51
N GLU A 242 -1.60 -8.36 2.65
CA GLU A 242 -2.90 -8.99 2.92
C GLU A 242 -2.73 -10.47 3.28
N GLU A 243 -1.91 -11.21 2.53
CA GLU A 243 -1.69 -12.65 2.78
C GLU A 243 -1.01 -12.89 4.14
N ALA A 244 -0.05 -12.06 4.49
CA ALA A 244 0.60 -12.14 5.80
C ALA A 244 -0.39 -11.93 6.95
N ILE A 245 -1.35 -11.00 6.79
CA ILE A 245 -2.38 -10.74 7.81
C ILE A 245 -3.34 -11.93 7.91
N VAL A 246 -3.79 -12.47 6.78
CA VAL A 246 -4.66 -13.66 6.74
C VAL A 246 -3.96 -14.85 7.41
N GLU A 247 -2.71 -15.13 7.03
CA GLU A 247 -1.94 -16.24 7.60
C GLU A 247 -1.71 -16.06 9.12
N ALA A 248 -1.44 -14.84 9.58
CA ALA A 248 -1.29 -14.58 11.01
C ALA A 248 -2.59 -14.86 11.81
N VAL A 249 -3.75 -14.54 11.24
CA VAL A 249 -5.06 -14.85 11.85
C VAL A 249 -5.32 -16.35 11.84
N MET A 250 -5.04 -17.04 10.72
CA MET A 250 -5.21 -18.49 10.60
C MET A 250 -4.30 -19.24 11.58
N LEU A 251 -3.03 -18.83 11.69
CA LEU A 251 -2.09 -19.38 12.67
C LEU A 251 -2.58 -19.16 14.11
N ALA A 252 -3.10 -17.98 14.42
CA ALA A 252 -3.63 -17.65 15.75
C ALA A 252 -4.85 -18.49 16.11
N ALA A 253 -5.71 -18.79 15.13
CA ALA A 253 -6.85 -19.68 15.27
C ALA A 253 -6.48 -21.17 15.32
N GLY A 254 -5.20 -21.52 15.17
CA GLY A 254 -4.73 -22.91 15.22
C GLY A 254 -4.92 -23.69 13.93
N HIS A 255 -5.07 -23.03 12.79
CA HIS A 255 -5.37 -23.64 11.49
C HIS A 255 -6.57 -24.61 11.58
N PRO A 256 -7.82 -24.08 11.67
CA PRO A 256 -8.99 -24.93 11.80
C PRO A 256 -9.07 -26.00 10.71
N GLU A 257 -9.31 -27.27 11.10
CA GLU A 257 -9.46 -28.39 10.16
C GLU A 257 -10.80 -28.32 9.41
N ASP A 258 -11.82 -27.69 10.01
CA ASP A 258 -13.10 -27.45 9.34
C ASP A 258 -12.97 -26.36 8.29
N GLU A 259 -13.06 -26.77 7.02
CA GLU A 259 -12.97 -25.85 5.87
C GLU A 259 -13.98 -24.70 5.93
N LYS A 260 -15.17 -24.90 6.49
CA LYS A 260 -16.18 -23.83 6.61
C LYS A 260 -15.71 -22.75 7.58
N VAL A 261 -15.09 -23.16 8.69
CA VAL A 261 -14.51 -22.25 9.68
C VAL A 261 -13.31 -21.52 9.09
N ALA A 262 -12.40 -22.24 8.42
CA ALA A 262 -11.23 -21.68 7.77
C ALA A 262 -11.63 -20.63 6.71
N ASN A 263 -12.53 -20.97 5.80
CA ASN A 263 -13.02 -20.08 4.75
C ASN A 263 -13.76 -18.85 5.32
N ARG A 264 -14.49 -19.01 6.43
CA ARG A 264 -15.14 -17.90 7.11
C ARG A 264 -14.11 -16.93 7.71
N LEU A 265 -13.11 -17.45 8.41
CA LEU A 265 -12.01 -16.67 8.99
C LEU A 265 -11.25 -15.88 7.93
N GLU A 266 -10.89 -16.53 6.83
CA GLU A 266 -10.22 -15.91 5.71
C GLU A 266 -11.05 -14.77 5.10
N ARG A 267 -12.30 -15.05 4.75
CA ARG A 267 -13.22 -14.06 4.16
C ARG A 267 -13.43 -12.85 5.08
N GLU A 268 -13.65 -13.08 6.37
CA GLU A 268 -13.81 -12.01 7.37
C GLU A 268 -12.54 -11.17 7.50
N THR A 269 -11.38 -11.82 7.50
CA THR A 269 -10.09 -11.13 7.58
C THR A 269 -9.85 -10.26 6.34
N ARG A 270 -10.02 -10.82 5.13
CA ARG A 270 -9.88 -10.07 3.87
C ARG A 270 -10.87 -8.89 3.79
N SER A 271 -12.13 -9.10 4.22
CA SER A 271 -13.11 -8.01 4.28
C SER A 271 -12.64 -6.86 5.18
N ARG A 272 -12.03 -7.16 6.34
CA ARG A 272 -11.50 -6.15 7.27
C ARG A 272 -10.25 -5.47 6.74
N VAL A 273 -9.35 -6.22 6.10
CA VAL A 273 -8.16 -5.69 5.42
C VAL A 273 -8.58 -4.67 4.35
N ARG A 274 -9.59 -5.00 3.53
CA ARG A 274 -10.14 -4.10 2.51
C ARG A 274 -10.80 -2.86 3.11
N LYS A 275 -11.65 -3.03 4.13
CA LYS A 275 -12.28 -1.90 4.85
C LYS A 275 -11.25 -0.95 5.47
N SER A 276 -10.13 -1.49 5.90
CA SER A 276 -9.02 -0.72 6.49
C SER A 276 -8.02 -0.20 5.45
N LYS A 277 -8.28 -0.39 4.15
CA LYS A 277 -7.42 0.03 3.02
C LYS A 277 -5.99 -0.53 3.10
N LEU A 278 -5.82 -1.73 3.65
CA LEU A 278 -4.54 -2.42 3.71
C LEU A 278 -4.31 -3.40 2.55
N HIS A 279 -5.36 -3.75 1.78
CA HIS A 279 -5.24 -4.55 0.56
C HIS A 279 -4.36 -3.78 -0.44
N GLU A 280 -3.62 -4.47 -1.26
CA GLU A 280 -2.65 -3.89 -2.21
C GLU A 280 -1.45 -3.18 -1.57
N LEU A 281 -1.37 -3.09 -0.24
CA LEU A 281 -0.23 -2.53 0.44
C LEU A 281 0.74 -3.63 0.90
N SER A 282 2.03 -3.32 0.82
CA SER A 282 3.09 -4.13 1.42
C SER A 282 4.06 -3.19 2.13
N PHE A 283 4.16 -3.28 3.46
CA PHE A 283 4.89 -2.34 4.29
C PHE A 283 5.76 -3.07 5.32
N LYS A 284 6.72 -2.36 5.89
CA LYS A 284 7.62 -2.92 6.90
C LYS A 284 6.94 -2.91 8.28
N PRO A 285 6.93 -4.04 9.03
CA PRO A 285 6.36 -4.07 10.37
C PRO A 285 7.09 -3.13 11.34
N ASP A 286 6.36 -2.24 12.03
CA ASP A 286 6.89 -1.58 13.21
C ASP A 286 6.77 -2.55 14.40
N ARG A 287 7.91 -3.16 14.76
CA ARG A 287 7.96 -4.17 15.82
C ARG A 287 7.60 -3.61 17.19
N ARG A 288 7.81 -2.31 17.44
CA ARG A 288 7.45 -1.68 18.72
C ARG A 288 5.94 -1.65 18.85
N ILE A 289 5.24 -1.24 17.78
CA ILE A 289 3.77 -1.21 17.75
C ILE A 289 3.20 -2.62 17.86
N LEU A 290 3.71 -3.58 17.08
CA LEU A 290 3.22 -4.96 17.09
C LEU A 290 3.47 -5.67 18.43
N ARG A 291 4.48 -5.28 19.21
CA ARG A 291 4.76 -5.86 20.53
C ARG A 291 4.03 -5.19 21.68
N GLN A 292 3.34 -4.06 21.45
CA GLN A 292 2.58 -3.41 22.51
C GLN A 292 1.49 -4.35 23.03
N PRO A 293 1.42 -4.58 24.35
CA PRO A 293 0.37 -5.41 24.93
C PRO A 293 -1.00 -4.74 24.73
N TYR A 294 -2.03 -5.54 24.59
CA TYR A 294 -3.39 -5.04 24.68
C TYR A 294 -3.77 -4.78 26.13
N MET A 295 -4.67 -3.83 26.34
CA MET A 295 -5.29 -3.65 27.66
C MET A 295 -6.39 -4.70 27.83
N ARG A 296 -6.32 -5.47 28.91
CA ARG A 296 -7.35 -6.42 29.31
C ARG A 296 -8.28 -5.73 30.28
N LYS A 297 -9.58 -5.84 30.04
CA LYS A 297 -10.62 -5.34 30.93
C LYS A 297 -11.39 -6.54 31.50
N ILE A 298 -11.46 -6.63 32.81
CA ILE A 298 -12.29 -7.58 33.52
C ILE A 298 -13.37 -6.79 34.25
N VAL A 299 -14.62 -7.18 34.09
CA VAL A 299 -15.75 -6.61 34.82
C VAL A 299 -16.40 -7.76 35.59
N THR A 300 -16.55 -7.62 36.89
CA THR A 300 -17.22 -8.62 37.73
C THR A 300 -18.71 -8.33 37.82
N THR A 301 -19.48 -9.31 38.29
CA THR A 301 -20.93 -9.17 38.54
C THR A 301 -21.26 -8.16 39.62
N GLU A 302 -20.30 -7.90 40.50
CA GLU A 302 -20.41 -6.91 41.59
C GLU A 302 -20.04 -5.47 41.15
N GLY A 303 -19.76 -5.29 39.82
CA GLY A 303 -19.45 -3.99 39.24
C GLY A 303 -17.97 -3.57 39.35
N VAL A 304 -17.09 -4.42 39.85
CA VAL A 304 -15.65 -4.11 39.89
C VAL A 304 -15.06 -4.17 38.48
N THR A 305 -14.39 -3.11 38.05
CA THR A 305 -13.67 -3.04 36.78
C THR A 305 -12.17 -2.99 37.02
N ILE A 306 -11.44 -3.95 36.42
CA ILE A 306 -9.99 -4.02 36.46
C ILE A 306 -9.49 -3.86 35.03
N LEU A 307 -8.62 -2.88 34.79
CA LEU A 307 -8.01 -2.59 33.50
C LEU A 307 -6.48 -2.63 33.64
N PHE A 308 -5.84 -3.54 32.91
CA PHE A 308 -4.40 -3.75 33.02
C PHE A 308 -3.78 -4.18 31.68
N PRO A 309 -2.46 -3.90 31.46
CA PRO A 309 -1.76 -4.42 30.28
C PRO A 309 -1.62 -5.94 30.35
N ASP A 310 -2.01 -6.66 29.29
CA ASP A 310 -1.86 -8.12 29.21
C ASP A 310 -0.40 -8.49 28.91
N ARG A 311 0.44 -8.46 29.94
CA ARG A 311 1.87 -8.81 29.86
C ARG A 311 2.07 -10.24 30.37
N ALA A 312 2.56 -11.13 29.52
CA ALA A 312 2.83 -12.51 29.91
C ALA A 312 4.03 -12.66 30.88
N GLU A 313 4.92 -11.69 30.93
CA GLU A 313 6.20 -11.78 31.65
C GLU A 313 6.10 -11.34 33.12
N ASN A 314 5.03 -10.65 33.48
CA ASN A 314 4.77 -10.26 34.86
C ASN A 314 3.25 -10.12 35.05
N PRO A 315 2.54 -11.21 35.33
CA PRO A 315 1.11 -11.18 35.55
C PRO A 315 0.78 -10.58 36.93
N ASN A 316 0.85 -9.24 37.03
CA ASN A 316 0.44 -8.54 38.26
C ASN A 316 -1.05 -8.75 38.57
N VAL A 317 -1.80 -9.36 37.64
CA VAL A 317 -3.20 -9.71 37.81
C VAL A 317 -3.41 -11.18 37.45
N THR A 318 -3.75 -11.99 38.43
CA THR A 318 -4.00 -13.42 38.29
C THR A 318 -5.51 -13.68 38.42
N VAL A 319 -6.06 -14.49 37.53
CA VAL A 319 -7.46 -14.96 37.62
C VAL A 319 -7.43 -16.43 37.94
N VAL A 320 -7.99 -16.82 39.08
CA VAL A 320 -8.06 -18.21 39.54
C VAL A 320 -9.51 -18.66 39.50
N ASP A 321 -9.76 -19.80 38.86
CA ASP A 321 -11.07 -20.46 38.87
C ASP A 321 -11.28 -21.18 40.20
N LEU A 322 -12.37 -20.88 40.86
CA LEU A 322 -12.81 -21.51 42.12
C LEU A 322 -13.98 -22.47 41.86
N LYS A 323 -14.34 -23.29 42.87
CA LYS A 323 -15.51 -24.16 42.75
C LYS A 323 -16.82 -23.38 42.51
N GLY A 324 -17.67 -23.87 41.62
CA GLY A 324 -19.00 -23.31 41.37
C GLY A 324 -19.01 -22.00 40.58
N ASP A 325 -18.29 -21.91 39.45
CA ASP A 325 -18.20 -20.77 38.53
C ASP A 325 -17.71 -19.47 39.15
N LYS A 326 -17.23 -19.49 40.38
CA LYS A 326 -16.63 -18.33 41.04
C LYS A 326 -15.20 -18.13 40.57
N LYS A 327 -14.83 -16.88 40.43
CA LYS A 327 -13.44 -16.49 40.07
C LYS A 327 -12.88 -15.60 41.14
N GLN A 328 -11.62 -15.79 41.43
CA GLN A 328 -10.84 -14.89 42.27
C GLN A 328 -9.86 -14.12 41.38
N ILE A 329 -9.83 -12.80 41.56
CA ILE A 329 -8.88 -11.93 40.86
C ILE A 329 -7.91 -11.39 41.90
N ILE A 330 -6.64 -11.69 41.70
CA ILE A 330 -5.55 -11.28 42.61
C ILE A 330 -4.74 -10.22 41.87
N VAL A 331 -4.53 -9.07 42.52
CA VAL A 331 -3.65 -8.01 42.00
C VAL A 331 -2.44 -7.90 42.93
N ASP A 332 -1.27 -8.27 42.43
CA ASP A 332 -0.01 -8.15 43.15
C ASP A 332 0.63 -6.80 42.80
N THR A 333 0.93 -6.00 43.80
CA THR A 333 1.53 -4.66 43.62
C THR A 333 2.52 -4.37 44.76
N ASP A 334 3.62 -3.72 44.40
CA ASP A 334 4.60 -3.26 45.41
C ASP A 334 4.05 -2.11 46.28
N ARG A 335 3.21 -1.27 45.67
CA ARG A 335 2.58 -0.13 46.38
C ARG A 335 1.35 0.38 45.63
N VAL A 336 0.39 0.92 46.37
CA VAL A 336 -0.71 1.72 45.83
C VAL A 336 -0.21 3.17 45.65
N THR A 337 -0.32 3.71 44.44
CA THR A 337 0.16 5.07 44.13
C THR A 337 -0.94 6.11 44.23
N GLU A 338 -2.20 5.69 44.15
CA GLU A 338 -3.38 6.55 44.27
C GLU A 338 -4.52 5.75 44.93
N ASP A 339 -5.14 6.33 45.91
CA ASP A 339 -6.38 5.88 46.54
C ASP A 339 -7.27 7.09 46.75
N SER A 340 -8.28 7.26 45.89
CA SER A 340 -9.13 8.45 45.89
C SER A 340 -10.59 8.10 45.62
N VAL A 341 -11.49 8.87 46.20
CA VAL A 341 -12.92 8.77 45.92
C VAL A 341 -13.24 9.58 44.68
N VAL A 342 -13.74 8.90 43.64
CA VAL A 342 -14.11 9.53 42.37
C VAL A 342 -15.63 9.51 42.17
N THR A 343 -16.18 10.56 41.55
CA THR A 343 -17.58 10.60 41.19
C THR A 343 -17.84 9.64 40.05
N PRO A 344 -18.87 8.77 40.09
CA PRO A 344 -19.19 7.87 38.96
C PRO A 344 -19.42 8.70 37.70
N LYS A 345 -18.72 8.37 36.60
CA LYS A 345 -19.08 8.91 35.27
C LYS A 345 -20.48 8.40 34.94
N THR A 346 -21.42 9.29 34.65
CA THR A 346 -22.77 8.97 34.16
C THR A 346 -22.67 8.00 33.00
N GLY A 347 -23.13 6.75 33.20
CA GLY A 347 -23.09 5.69 32.20
C GLY A 347 -22.64 4.30 32.70
N LEU A 348 -22.37 4.11 33.99
CA LEU A 348 -22.26 2.78 34.57
C LEU A 348 -23.68 2.25 34.86
N PRO A 349 -24.06 1.05 34.38
CA PRO A 349 -25.31 0.43 34.79
C PRO A 349 -25.29 0.21 36.28
N SER A 350 -26.40 0.59 36.95
CA SER A 350 -26.73 0.30 38.36
C SER A 350 -26.79 -1.17 38.66
#